data_0c0b4c410868e36c5433569b5fdacb30
#
_entry.id   0c0b4c410868e36c5433569b5fdacb30
#
_cell.length_a   1.000
_cell.length_b   1.000
_cell.length_c   1.000
_cell.angle_alpha   90.00
_cell.angle_beta   90.00
_cell.angle_gamma   90.00
#
_symmetry.space_group_name_H-M   'P 1'
#
loop_
_entity.id
_entity.type
_entity.pdbx_description
1 polymer ?
#
loop_
_entity_poly.entity_id
_entity_poly.type
_entity_poly.pdbx_seq_one_letter_code
_entity_poly.pdbx_strand_id
1 'polypeptide(L)'
;MKRHIVVLALVVTTVAGSALAAGDVSQTFAVPADRVWAVTHVVLRHLGWDIDKDDRAIGWITTDSRKVAGEDYGVYAKGTRHRLRIIIKNAGAGKSTVTVERTLFKRERILFIDNDEVLSTNDRSVEQSILAAIGKAL
;
A
#
# COMPACT_ATOMS: atom_id res chain seq x y z
N MET A 1 58.66 -26.13 4.15
CA MET A 1 57.79 -24.99 4.37
C MET A 1 56.54 -25.16 3.50
N LYS A 2 55.44 -25.51 4.10
CA LYS A 2 54.16 -25.65 3.37
C LYS A 2 53.40 -24.29 3.45
N ARG A 3 53.23 -23.60 2.32
CA ARG A 3 52.44 -22.39 2.23
C ARG A 3 50.98 -22.80 2.13
N HIS A 4 50.18 -22.52 3.15
CA HIS A 4 48.72 -22.65 3.06
C HIS A 4 48.16 -21.41 2.38
N ILE A 5 47.61 -21.59 1.19
CA ILE A 5 46.83 -20.56 0.48
C ILE A 5 45.43 -20.65 1.05
N VAL A 6 45.02 -19.66 1.81
CA VAL A 6 43.62 -19.48 2.23
C VAL A 6 42.88 -18.79 1.09
N VAL A 7 42.07 -19.55 0.41
CA VAL A 7 41.11 -18.96 -0.59
C VAL A 7 39.92 -18.44 0.16
N LEU A 8 39.86 -17.13 0.28
CA LEU A 8 38.68 -16.43 0.83
C LEU A 8 37.59 -16.41 -0.25
N ALA A 9 36.61 -17.27 -0.13
CA ALA A 9 35.44 -17.24 -1.01
C ALA A 9 34.54 -16.07 -0.61
N LEU A 10 34.53 -15.03 -1.45
CA LEU A 10 33.63 -13.89 -1.31
C LEU A 10 32.23 -14.33 -1.76
N VAL A 11 31.34 -14.62 -0.81
CA VAL A 11 29.92 -14.87 -1.11
C VAL A 11 29.26 -13.52 -1.38
N VAL A 12 29.06 -13.20 -2.65
CA VAL A 12 28.25 -12.07 -3.07
C VAL A 12 26.79 -12.49 -2.99
N THR A 13 26.11 -12.16 -1.91
CA THR A 13 24.65 -12.29 -1.83
C THR A 13 24.03 -11.16 -2.64
N THR A 14 23.62 -11.46 -3.87
CA THR A 14 22.78 -10.57 -4.63
C THR A 14 21.38 -10.56 -4.02
N VAL A 15 21.07 -9.51 -3.27
CA VAL A 15 19.70 -9.22 -2.87
C VAL A 15 18.98 -8.78 -4.13
N ALA A 16 18.20 -9.68 -4.72
CA ALA A 16 17.27 -9.33 -5.80
C ALA A 16 16.17 -8.46 -5.17
N GLY A 17 16.36 -7.15 -5.18
CA GLY A 17 15.33 -6.19 -4.85
C GLY A 17 14.25 -6.28 -5.92
N SER A 18 13.04 -6.74 -5.55
CA SER A 18 11.88 -6.62 -6.42
C SER A 18 11.68 -5.14 -6.71
N ALA A 19 11.76 -4.76 -7.99
CA ALA A 19 11.44 -3.39 -8.39
C ALA A 19 9.96 -3.14 -8.11
N LEU A 20 9.67 -2.27 -7.13
CA LEU A 20 8.31 -1.80 -6.87
C LEU A 20 7.87 -0.89 -8.02
N ALA A 21 6.62 -1.04 -8.46
CA ALA A 21 6.03 -0.07 -9.38
C ALA A 21 6.10 1.34 -8.78
N ALA A 22 6.34 2.35 -9.62
CA ALA A 22 6.39 3.74 -9.18
C ALA A 22 5.07 4.10 -8.49
N GLY A 23 5.12 4.38 -7.19
CA GLY A 23 3.95 4.73 -6.40
C GLY A 23 3.56 3.75 -5.30
N ASP A 24 4.17 2.58 -5.26
CA ASP A 24 3.87 1.57 -4.28
C ASP A 24 4.88 1.60 -3.12
N VAL A 25 4.40 1.36 -1.92
CA VAL A 25 5.25 1.20 -0.74
C VAL A 25 4.93 -0.14 -0.11
N SER A 26 5.96 -0.94 0.16
CA SER A 26 5.83 -2.27 0.75
C SER A 26 6.64 -2.41 2.02
N GLN A 27 6.13 -3.25 2.92
CA GLN A 27 6.84 -3.66 4.12
C GLN A 27 6.51 -5.11 4.45
N THR A 28 7.53 -5.87 4.88
CA THR A 28 7.38 -7.24 5.36
C THR A 28 7.32 -7.26 6.88
N PHE A 29 6.33 -7.98 7.42
CA PHE A 29 6.13 -8.18 8.84
C PHE A 29 6.35 -9.64 9.22
N ALA A 30 6.95 -9.89 10.38
CA ALA A 30 7.12 -11.24 10.94
C ALA A 30 5.83 -11.72 11.61
N VAL A 31 4.71 -11.65 10.89
CA VAL A 31 3.35 -11.96 11.34
C VAL A 31 2.62 -12.68 10.19
N PRO A 32 1.83 -13.72 10.50
CA PRO A 32 1.03 -14.43 9.48
C PRO A 32 0.05 -13.51 8.76
N ALA A 33 -0.20 -13.80 7.48
CA ALA A 33 -1.09 -13.01 6.64
C ALA A 33 -2.52 -12.87 7.20
N ASP A 34 -3.05 -13.88 7.86
CA ASP A 34 -4.38 -13.85 8.47
C ASP A 34 -4.51 -12.77 9.55
N ARG A 35 -3.50 -12.64 10.39
CA ARG A 35 -3.49 -11.60 11.43
C ARG A 35 -3.29 -10.22 10.81
N VAL A 36 -2.38 -10.09 9.85
CA VAL A 36 -2.16 -8.84 9.14
C VAL A 36 -3.44 -8.38 8.42
N TRP A 37 -4.17 -9.30 7.81
CA TRP A 37 -5.46 -9.04 7.19
C TRP A 37 -6.46 -8.42 8.17
N ALA A 38 -6.67 -9.07 9.30
CA ALA A 38 -7.61 -8.59 10.32
C ALA A 38 -7.20 -7.22 10.88
N VAL A 39 -5.93 -7.04 11.20
CA VAL A 39 -5.39 -5.78 11.72
C VAL A 39 -5.50 -4.66 10.69
N THR A 40 -5.24 -4.93 9.42
CA THR A 40 -5.35 -3.94 8.35
C THR A 40 -6.77 -3.38 8.23
N HIS A 41 -7.79 -4.22 8.33
CA HIS A 41 -9.18 -3.77 8.33
C HIS A 41 -9.47 -2.80 9.50
N VAL A 42 -9.02 -3.14 10.69
CA VAL A 42 -9.19 -2.29 11.89
C VAL A 42 -8.47 -0.95 11.72
N VAL A 43 -7.23 -0.99 11.27
CA VAL A 43 -6.41 0.22 11.06
C VAL A 43 -7.03 1.14 10.02
N LEU A 44 -7.47 0.63 8.88
CA LEU A 44 -8.09 1.43 7.84
C LEU A 44 -9.34 2.14 8.35
N ARG A 45 -10.23 1.42 9.06
CA ARG A 45 -11.43 2.03 9.66
C ARG A 45 -11.09 3.07 10.71
N HIS A 46 -10.12 2.79 11.57
CA HIS A 46 -9.68 3.73 12.60
C HIS A 46 -9.12 5.02 12.00
N LEU A 47 -8.44 4.93 10.87
CA LEU A 47 -7.93 6.08 10.12
C LEU A 47 -9.00 6.76 9.26
N GLY A 48 -10.25 6.29 9.31
CA GLY A 48 -11.38 6.88 8.61
C GLY A 48 -11.51 6.48 7.14
N TRP A 49 -10.87 5.39 6.73
CA TRP A 49 -11.05 4.84 5.40
C TRP A 49 -12.24 3.88 5.36
N ASP A 50 -13.13 4.09 4.40
CA ASP A 50 -14.22 3.17 4.10
C ASP A 50 -13.74 2.08 3.16
N ILE A 51 -13.95 0.82 3.51
CA ILE A 51 -13.59 -0.31 2.67
C ILE A 51 -14.68 -0.51 1.63
N ASP A 52 -14.32 -0.43 0.36
CA ASP A 52 -15.22 -0.66 -0.77
C ASP A 52 -15.33 -2.16 -1.07
N LYS A 53 -14.19 -2.82 -1.27
CA LYS A 53 -14.12 -4.25 -1.57
C LYS A 53 -12.95 -4.90 -0.87
N ASP A 54 -13.12 -6.16 -0.52
CA ASP A 54 -12.05 -7.01 -0.05
C ASP A 54 -12.17 -8.41 -0.67
N ASP A 55 -11.03 -8.98 -1.02
CA ASP A 55 -10.93 -10.36 -1.51
C ASP A 55 -9.75 -11.04 -0.82
N ARG A 56 -10.05 -11.85 0.17
CA ARG A 56 -9.04 -12.54 0.96
C ARG A 56 -8.27 -13.59 0.16
N ALA A 57 -8.91 -14.22 -0.83
CA ALA A 57 -8.29 -15.25 -1.65
C ALA A 57 -7.10 -14.71 -2.45
N ILE A 58 -7.20 -13.48 -2.96
CA ILE A 58 -6.12 -12.79 -3.67
C ILE A 58 -5.37 -11.78 -2.79
N GLY A 59 -5.82 -11.54 -1.56
CA GLY A 59 -5.16 -10.65 -0.60
C GLY A 59 -5.34 -9.16 -0.91
N TRP A 60 -6.46 -8.74 -1.50
CA TRP A 60 -6.71 -7.36 -1.88
C TRP A 60 -7.78 -6.70 -1.00
N ILE A 61 -7.51 -5.47 -0.58
CA ILE A 61 -8.46 -4.58 0.08
C ILE A 61 -8.43 -3.26 -0.70
N THR A 62 -9.58 -2.79 -1.15
CA THR A 62 -9.72 -1.47 -1.79
C THR A 62 -10.63 -0.58 -0.96
N THR A 63 -10.33 0.71 -0.94
CA THR A 63 -11.13 1.70 -0.23
C THR A 63 -11.96 2.55 -1.18
N ASP A 64 -13.02 3.15 -0.65
CA ASP A 64 -13.66 4.27 -1.30
C ASP A 64 -12.69 5.44 -1.40
N SER A 65 -12.96 6.36 -2.31
CA SER A 65 -12.16 7.58 -2.41
C SER A 65 -12.52 8.59 -1.33
N ARG A 66 -11.52 9.34 -0.89
CA ARG A 66 -11.65 10.45 0.05
C ARG A 66 -11.22 11.75 -0.61
N LYS A 67 -11.85 12.83 -0.20
CA LYS A 67 -11.45 14.18 -0.61
C LYS A 67 -10.08 14.53 -0.01
N VAL A 68 -9.18 15.03 -0.84
CA VAL A 68 -7.91 15.63 -0.42
C VAL A 68 -8.06 17.16 -0.38
N ALA A 69 -8.65 17.74 -1.43
CA ALA A 69 -8.88 19.18 -1.56
C ALA A 69 -10.08 19.44 -2.49
N GLY A 70 -10.62 20.66 -2.42
CA GLY A 70 -11.72 21.10 -3.28
C GLY A 70 -13.08 20.99 -2.63
N GLU A 71 -14.14 21.00 -3.45
CA GLU A 71 -15.52 21.11 -3.03
C GLU A 71 -16.38 20.00 -3.64
N ASP A 72 -17.40 19.56 -2.92
CA ASP A 72 -18.40 18.60 -3.37
C ASP A 72 -19.78 19.05 -2.88
N TYR A 73 -20.63 19.42 -3.83
CA TYR A 73 -22.01 19.86 -3.60
C TYR A 73 -23.04 18.81 -4.05
N GLY A 74 -22.64 17.56 -4.19
CA GLY A 74 -23.50 16.50 -4.66
C GLY A 74 -23.68 16.49 -6.18
N VAL A 75 -24.43 17.43 -6.73
CA VAL A 75 -24.64 17.56 -8.18
C VAL A 75 -23.38 18.00 -8.91
N TYR A 76 -22.59 18.84 -8.26
CA TYR A 76 -21.33 19.39 -8.77
C TYR A 76 -20.22 19.12 -7.79
N ALA A 77 -19.07 18.72 -8.28
CA ALA A 77 -17.84 18.60 -7.49
C ALA A 77 -16.65 19.02 -8.34
N LYS A 78 -15.65 19.61 -7.68
CA LYS A 78 -14.35 19.92 -8.28
C LYS A 78 -13.28 19.82 -7.22
N GLY A 79 -12.34 18.91 -7.41
CA GLY A 79 -11.25 18.77 -6.45
C GLY A 79 -10.42 17.54 -6.68
N THR A 80 -9.56 17.28 -5.71
CA THR A 80 -8.64 16.15 -5.70
C THR A 80 -9.12 15.13 -4.68
N ARG A 81 -9.07 13.87 -5.07
CA ARG A 81 -9.43 12.71 -4.25
C ARG A 81 -8.34 11.66 -4.32
N HIS A 82 -8.32 10.78 -3.34
CA HIS A 82 -7.45 9.62 -3.37
C HIS A 82 -8.18 8.38 -2.84
N ARG A 83 -7.71 7.21 -3.26
CA ARG A 83 -8.14 5.90 -2.77
C ARG A 83 -6.95 4.98 -2.60
N LEU A 84 -7.11 3.95 -1.79
CA LEU A 84 -6.07 2.98 -1.49
C LEU A 84 -6.42 1.61 -2.06
N ARG A 85 -5.39 0.88 -2.45
CA ARG A 85 -5.41 -0.57 -2.59
C ARG A 85 -4.29 -1.16 -1.74
N ILE A 86 -4.66 -2.08 -0.87
CA ILE A 86 -3.74 -2.80 -0.01
C ILE A 86 -3.62 -4.22 -0.53
N ILE A 87 -2.40 -4.71 -0.69
CA ILE A 87 -2.11 -6.07 -1.12
C ILE A 87 -1.36 -6.78 0.00
N ILE A 88 -1.89 -7.90 0.47
CA ILE A 88 -1.31 -8.70 1.54
C ILE A 88 -0.96 -10.07 0.98
N LYS A 89 0.32 -10.44 1.04
CA LYS A 89 0.82 -11.72 0.54
C LYS A 89 1.67 -12.43 1.58
N ASN A 90 1.64 -13.76 1.58
CA ASN A 90 2.60 -14.57 2.32
C ASN A 90 4.03 -14.30 1.80
N ALA A 91 4.98 -14.13 2.73
CA ALA A 91 6.38 -13.88 2.43
C ALA A 91 7.32 -14.95 3.04
N GLY A 92 6.79 -16.13 3.28
CA GLY A 92 7.45 -17.25 3.94
C GLY A 92 6.74 -17.65 5.22
N ALA A 93 7.30 -18.62 5.95
CA ALA A 93 6.71 -19.14 7.18
C ALA A 93 6.55 -18.04 8.24
N GLY A 94 5.30 -17.76 8.64
CA GLY A 94 4.98 -16.76 9.65
C GLY A 94 5.28 -15.31 9.27
N LYS A 95 5.47 -15.03 7.97
CA LYS A 95 5.77 -13.69 7.44
C LYS A 95 4.76 -13.29 6.38
N SER A 96 4.53 -12.00 6.26
CA SER A 96 3.68 -11.42 5.22
C SER A 96 4.21 -10.07 4.74
N THR A 97 3.97 -9.78 3.47
CA THR A 97 4.30 -8.49 2.86
C THR A 97 3.01 -7.72 2.60
N VAL A 98 2.99 -6.48 3.05
CA VAL A 98 1.91 -5.52 2.81
C VAL A 98 2.39 -4.47 1.83
N THR A 99 1.68 -4.31 0.74
CA THR A 99 1.91 -3.26 -0.26
C THR A 99 0.75 -2.29 -0.23
N VAL A 100 1.05 -1.01 -0.14
CA VAL A 100 0.05 0.07 -0.19
C VAL A 100 0.22 0.83 -1.49
N GLU A 101 -0.82 0.83 -2.30
CA GLU A 101 -0.92 1.62 -3.53
C GLU A 101 -1.94 2.73 -3.33
N ARG A 102 -1.57 3.95 -3.62
CA ARG A 102 -2.47 5.10 -3.58
C ARG A 102 -2.67 5.66 -4.97
N THR A 103 -3.93 5.81 -5.37
CA THR A 103 -4.30 6.54 -6.60
C THR A 103 -4.79 7.92 -6.21
N LEU A 104 -4.09 8.95 -6.66
CA LEU A 104 -4.50 10.35 -6.58
C LEU A 104 -5.16 10.73 -7.89
N PHE A 105 -6.29 11.39 -7.85
CA PHE A 105 -7.01 11.82 -9.05
C PHE A 105 -7.77 13.12 -8.83
N LYS A 106 -7.93 13.85 -9.92
CA LYS A 106 -8.79 15.02 -10.00
C LYS A 106 -10.18 14.56 -10.41
N ARG A 107 -11.21 15.04 -9.70
CA ARG A 107 -12.62 14.79 -10.04
C ARG A 107 -13.31 16.08 -10.38
N GLU A 108 -13.99 16.08 -11.51
CA GLU A 108 -15.02 17.03 -11.84
C GLU A 108 -16.36 16.31 -11.96
N ARG A 109 -17.37 16.79 -11.26
CA ARG A 109 -18.74 16.28 -11.37
C ARG A 109 -19.64 17.38 -11.87
N ILE A 110 -20.36 17.09 -12.95
CA ILE A 110 -21.37 17.96 -13.53
C ILE A 110 -22.64 17.15 -13.68
N LEU A 111 -23.72 17.61 -13.07
CA LEU A 111 -25.04 16.94 -13.10
C LEU A 111 -24.95 15.46 -12.73
N PHE A 112 -24.32 15.13 -11.61
CA PHE A 112 -24.09 13.77 -11.09
C PHE A 112 -23.16 12.88 -11.94
N ILE A 113 -22.56 13.39 -13.01
CA ILE A 113 -21.60 12.65 -13.83
C ILE A 113 -20.19 12.99 -13.41
N ASP A 114 -19.46 11.97 -12.93
CA ASP A 114 -18.05 12.09 -12.55
C ASP A 114 -17.13 11.97 -13.76
N ASN A 115 -16.15 12.86 -13.83
CA ASN A 115 -15.04 12.78 -14.75
C ASN A 115 -13.74 12.80 -13.92
N ASP A 116 -13.02 11.67 -13.91
CA ASP A 116 -11.83 11.46 -13.11
C ASP A 116 -10.58 11.45 -13.99
N GLU A 117 -9.53 12.15 -13.54
CA GLU A 117 -8.22 12.19 -14.16
C GLU A 117 -7.16 11.80 -13.15
N VAL A 118 -6.40 10.73 -13.42
CA VAL A 118 -5.33 10.27 -12.54
C VAL A 118 -4.17 11.27 -12.56
N LEU A 119 -3.69 11.62 -11.37
CA LEU A 119 -2.57 12.52 -11.17
C LEU A 119 -1.34 11.74 -10.71
N SER A 120 -0.17 12.17 -11.16
CA SER A 120 1.10 11.67 -10.66
C SER A 120 1.54 12.43 -9.42
N THR A 121 2.13 11.71 -8.45
CA THR A 121 2.73 12.31 -7.25
C THR A 121 3.91 11.48 -6.77
N ASN A 122 4.93 12.15 -6.23
CA ASN A 122 6.07 11.52 -5.57
C ASN A 122 5.90 11.46 -4.05
N ASP A 123 4.83 12.04 -3.52
CA ASP A 123 4.51 12.00 -2.10
C ASP A 123 4.00 10.60 -1.71
N ARG A 124 4.70 9.95 -0.79
CA ARG A 124 4.38 8.61 -0.24
C ARG A 124 4.05 8.64 1.24
N SER A 125 3.82 9.82 1.80
CA SER A 125 3.56 9.99 3.23
C SER A 125 2.30 9.25 3.70
N VAL A 126 1.25 9.21 2.89
CA VAL A 126 0.01 8.48 3.22
C VAL A 126 0.28 6.97 3.26
N GLU A 127 0.92 6.42 2.24
CA GLU A 127 1.25 4.99 2.15
C GLU A 127 2.14 4.57 3.31
N GLN A 128 3.17 5.34 3.62
CA GLN A 128 4.08 5.11 4.74
C GLN A 128 3.36 5.18 6.10
N SER A 129 2.45 6.12 6.26
CA SER A 129 1.63 6.25 7.48
C SER A 129 0.72 5.04 7.70
N ILE A 130 0.13 4.50 6.65
CA ILE A 130 -0.69 3.28 6.72
C ILE A 130 0.16 2.10 7.18
N LEU A 131 1.32 1.88 6.56
CA LEU A 131 2.23 0.80 6.95
C LEU A 131 2.73 0.93 8.39
N ALA A 132 3.06 2.14 8.83
CA ALA A 132 3.47 2.41 10.20
C ALA A 132 2.34 2.12 11.20
N ALA A 133 1.10 2.48 10.88
CA ALA A 133 -0.06 2.21 11.71
C ALA A 133 -0.37 0.71 11.81
N ILE A 134 -0.25 -0.03 10.71
CA ILE A 134 -0.36 -1.49 10.71
C ILE A 134 0.71 -2.11 11.61
N GLY A 135 1.96 -1.71 11.45
CA GLY A 135 3.08 -2.22 12.25
C GLY A 135 2.91 -2.00 13.76
N LYS A 136 2.36 -0.85 14.16
CA LYS A 136 2.07 -0.55 15.57
C LYS A 136 0.94 -1.40 16.16
N ALA A 137 0.00 -1.84 15.34
CA ALA A 137 -1.18 -2.59 15.77
C ALA A 137 -0.96 -4.12 15.76
N LEU A 138 0.15 -4.60 15.23
CA LEU A 138 0.50 -6.03 15.16
C LEU A 138 1.05 -6.60 16.45
#